data_fb407ba33a1e36174e52e25bfd369602
#
_entry.id   fb407ba33a1e36174e52e25bfd369602
#
_cell.length_a   1.000
_cell.length_b   1.000
_cell.length_c   1.000
_cell.angle_alpha   90.00
_cell.angle_beta   90.00
_cell.angle_gamma   90.00
#
_symmetry.space_group_name_H-M   'P 1'
#
loop_
_entity.id
_entity.type
_entity.pdbx_description
1 polymer ?
#
loop_
_entity_poly.entity_id
_entity_poly.type
_entity_poly.pdbx_seq_one_letter_code
_entity_poly.pdbx_strand_id
1 'polypeptide(L)'
;MTAFQQFDKSMTNASLIIAICSAMGFAAVVSLTKYDVHLVALLMKPLGRLGVFLLPASMCVTGICAVAIPSTAGLCAAVGPTIIPLLIRAGFKPAIAAAAVVCATTPALYNPGVAHNVFVAKLAGIGVMDLIGLFSLKLLVFSAAIIVGLTVVCLVYRDFKRTNAADSAAETQLADNLPKKVNLAYAFAPLLPVLMLIGFTLWTDVKISVATAMLTGAVYALAVTRTSPAEATKKFFDGMGKGYANILGIIIAAGVFAAGLRAAGVVDLLVDALTSANEWARIGGSFGPYIMGVMTGSGDAAAFAFNEAVTPHAAEFGMTIPSLGYLATVAGSFGRLSSPLCGGLILVAGIAQVNPMDIVKRSFPVMLVMLIGAYFFI
;
A
#
# COMPACT_ATOMS: atom_id res chain seq x y z
N MET A 1 -28.22 -16.64 0.22
CA MET A 1 -28.12 -15.49 1.16
C MET A 1 -28.62 -14.26 0.43
N THR A 2 -29.56 -13.52 1.00
CA THR A 2 -30.06 -12.29 0.39
C THR A 2 -29.01 -11.16 0.50
N ALA A 3 -29.09 -10.14 -0.37
CA ALA A 3 -28.20 -8.97 -0.31
C ALA A 3 -28.24 -8.28 1.06
N PHE A 4 -29.42 -8.20 1.70
CA PHE A 4 -29.58 -7.63 3.04
C PHE A 4 -28.88 -8.46 4.13
N GLN A 5 -28.98 -9.78 4.09
CA GLN A 5 -28.26 -10.65 5.03
C GLN A 5 -26.76 -10.55 4.87
N GLN A 6 -26.28 -10.37 3.64
CA GLN A 6 -24.86 -10.14 3.38
C GLN A 6 -24.40 -8.77 3.90
N PHE A 7 -25.24 -7.74 3.75
CA PHE A 7 -24.97 -6.42 4.32
C PHE A 7 -24.79 -6.52 5.84
N ASP A 8 -25.76 -7.11 6.55
CA ASP A 8 -25.71 -7.27 8.01
C ASP A 8 -24.47 -8.07 8.45
N LYS A 9 -24.18 -9.18 7.77
CA LYS A 9 -23.00 -10.00 8.05
C LYS A 9 -21.68 -9.22 7.86
N SER A 10 -21.59 -8.41 6.82
CA SER A 10 -20.40 -7.61 6.54
C SER A 10 -20.26 -6.47 7.54
N MET A 11 -21.36 -5.79 7.89
CA MET A 11 -21.41 -4.71 8.88
C MET A 11 -20.98 -5.15 10.28
N THR A 12 -21.27 -6.40 10.65
CA THR A 12 -20.99 -6.96 11.99
C THR A 12 -19.73 -7.82 12.05
N ASN A 13 -18.88 -7.77 11.03
CA ASN A 13 -17.67 -8.57 10.97
C ASN A 13 -16.58 -8.05 11.93
N ALA A 14 -16.67 -8.43 13.20
CA ALA A 14 -15.84 -7.92 14.28
C ALA A 14 -14.32 -8.02 13.97
N SER A 15 -13.84 -9.13 13.38
CA SER A 15 -12.42 -9.30 13.13
C SER A 15 -11.87 -8.31 12.10
N LEU A 16 -12.61 -8.04 11.02
CA LEU A 16 -12.24 -7.04 10.03
C LEU A 16 -12.34 -5.63 10.60
N ILE A 17 -13.43 -5.32 11.30
CA ILE A 17 -13.65 -4.01 11.91
C ILE A 17 -12.52 -3.69 12.89
N ILE A 18 -12.23 -4.58 13.83
CA ILE A 18 -11.21 -4.36 14.86
C ILE A 18 -9.84 -4.16 14.21
N ALA A 19 -9.42 -5.01 13.28
CA ALA A 19 -8.10 -4.93 12.67
C ALA A 19 -7.94 -3.67 11.79
N ILE A 20 -8.89 -3.40 10.90
CA ILE A 20 -8.80 -2.27 9.95
C ILE A 20 -8.97 -0.94 10.68
N CYS A 21 -9.97 -0.83 11.56
CA CYS A 21 -10.20 0.43 12.29
C CYS A 21 -9.04 0.76 13.23
N SER A 22 -8.49 -0.21 13.97
CA SER A 22 -7.35 0.05 14.85
C SER A 22 -6.10 0.50 14.06
N ALA A 23 -5.84 -0.10 12.90
CA ALA A 23 -4.73 0.30 12.04
C ALA A 23 -4.91 1.74 11.51
N MET A 24 -6.12 2.10 11.09
CA MET A 24 -6.41 3.47 10.64
C MET A 24 -6.42 4.49 11.79
N GLY A 25 -6.87 4.09 12.97
CA GLY A 25 -6.77 4.89 14.18
C GLY A 25 -5.32 5.19 14.54
N PHE A 26 -4.46 4.18 14.54
CA PHE A 26 -3.02 4.35 14.76
C PHE A 26 -2.38 5.27 13.72
N ALA A 27 -2.68 5.07 12.44
CA ALA A 27 -2.17 5.92 11.36
C ALA A 27 -2.55 7.39 11.55
N ALA A 28 -3.75 7.67 12.04
CA ALA A 28 -4.21 9.03 12.34
C ALA A 28 -3.42 9.66 13.51
N VAL A 29 -3.07 8.88 14.55
CA VAL A 29 -2.22 9.33 15.66
C VAL A 29 -0.79 9.60 15.18
N VAL A 30 -0.22 8.73 14.35
CA VAL A 30 1.12 8.94 13.76
C VAL A 30 1.16 10.24 12.96
N SER A 31 0.14 10.50 12.14
CA SER A 31 0.03 11.74 11.36
C SER A 31 -0.12 12.99 12.25
N LEU A 32 -0.88 12.91 13.35
CA LEU A 32 -1.03 14.00 14.32
C LEU A 32 0.30 14.35 14.97
N THR A 33 1.06 13.34 15.35
CA THR A 33 2.31 13.48 16.12
C THR A 33 3.52 13.77 15.23
N LYS A 34 3.36 13.74 13.90
CA LYS A 34 4.42 13.95 12.89
C LYS A 34 5.63 13.02 13.06
N TYR A 35 5.41 11.80 13.56
CA TYR A 35 6.46 10.80 13.70
C TYR A 35 7.01 10.31 12.36
N ASP A 36 6.14 10.25 11.36
CA ASP A 36 6.46 9.95 9.98
C ASP A 36 7.58 10.85 9.43
N VAL A 37 7.56 12.15 9.78
CA VAL A 37 8.60 13.12 9.36
C VAL A 37 9.96 12.77 9.96
N HIS A 38 10.02 12.28 11.20
CA HIS A 38 11.29 11.85 11.82
C HIS A 38 11.81 10.55 11.22
N LEU A 39 10.95 9.60 10.86
CA LEU A 39 11.32 8.39 10.15
C LEU A 39 11.89 8.73 8.77
N VAL A 40 11.20 9.58 8.01
CA VAL A 40 11.67 10.06 6.71
C VAL A 40 13.03 10.77 6.86
N ALA A 41 13.17 11.66 7.83
CA ALA A 41 14.42 12.37 8.08
C ALA A 41 15.59 11.43 8.43
N LEU A 42 15.34 10.39 9.23
CA LEU A 42 16.33 9.39 9.58
C LEU A 42 16.87 8.66 8.34
N LEU A 43 15.97 8.26 7.46
CA LEU A 43 16.29 7.46 6.28
C LEU A 43 16.84 8.29 5.12
N MET A 44 16.51 9.60 5.04
CA MET A 44 16.93 10.47 3.94
C MET A 44 18.30 11.13 4.13
N LYS A 45 18.75 11.35 5.38
CA LYS A 45 20.02 12.02 5.66
C LYS A 45 21.25 11.47 4.90
N PRO A 46 21.43 10.14 4.71
CA PRO A 46 22.60 9.60 4.02
C PRO A 46 22.57 9.74 2.49
N LEU A 47 21.44 10.17 1.87
CA LEU A 47 21.22 10.04 0.44
C LEU A 47 21.77 11.20 -0.44
N GLY A 48 22.21 12.30 0.16
CA GLY A 48 22.52 13.56 -0.55
C GLY A 48 23.61 13.51 -1.64
N ARG A 49 24.38 12.42 -1.77
CA ARG A 49 25.57 12.36 -2.65
C ARG A 49 25.53 11.26 -3.72
N LEU A 50 24.38 10.64 -4.01
CA LEU A 50 24.32 9.40 -4.79
C LEU A 50 24.18 9.57 -6.30
N GLY A 51 24.06 10.80 -6.84
CA GLY A 51 23.90 11.03 -8.28
C GLY A 51 22.71 10.24 -8.88
N VAL A 52 22.94 9.46 -9.96
CA VAL A 52 21.90 8.65 -10.60
C VAL A 52 21.30 7.57 -9.67
N PHE A 53 22.08 7.08 -8.71
CA PHE A 53 21.62 6.11 -7.72
C PHE A 53 20.68 6.71 -6.67
N LEU A 54 20.48 8.02 -6.69
CA LEU A 54 19.51 8.67 -5.79
C LEU A 54 18.08 8.22 -6.06
N LEU A 55 17.72 7.93 -7.33
CA LEU A 55 16.39 7.43 -7.68
C LEU A 55 16.07 6.07 -7.02
N PRO A 56 16.83 4.99 -7.26
CA PRO A 56 16.58 3.71 -6.61
C PRO A 56 16.71 3.80 -5.08
N ALA A 57 17.67 4.56 -4.56
CA ALA A 57 17.84 4.73 -3.12
C ALA A 57 16.64 5.44 -2.46
N SER A 58 16.11 6.49 -3.10
CA SER A 58 14.89 7.15 -2.61
C SER A 58 13.65 6.26 -2.67
N MET A 59 13.55 5.38 -3.68
CA MET A 59 12.50 4.37 -3.75
C MET A 59 12.61 3.33 -2.63
N CYS A 60 13.83 2.87 -2.30
CA CYS A 60 14.04 1.99 -1.14
C CYS A 60 13.57 2.65 0.16
N VAL A 61 13.94 3.91 0.38
CA VAL A 61 13.50 4.68 1.56
C VAL A 61 11.98 4.83 1.58
N THR A 62 11.38 5.20 0.47
CA THR A 62 9.92 5.30 0.35
C THR A 62 9.25 3.95 0.65
N GLY A 63 9.82 2.84 0.16
CA GLY A 63 9.32 1.48 0.43
C GLY A 63 9.38 1.11 1.91
N ILE A 64 10.46 1.46 2.62
CA ILE A 64 10.55 1.26 4.08
C ILE A 64 9.50 2.10 4.80
N CYS A 65 9.32 3.37 4.40
CA CYS A 65 8.27 4.21 4.93
C CYS A 65 6.86 3.64 4.64
N ALA A 66 6.66 2.99 3.49
CA ALA A 66 5.40 2.38 3.11
C ALA A 66 4.97 1.25 4.05
N VAL A 67 5.92 0.49 4.59
CA VAL A 67 5.63 -0.53 5.61
C VAL A 67 5.05 0.11 6.88
N ALA A 68 5.53 1.29 7.25
CA ALA A 68 5.06 2.02 8.43
C ALA A 68 3.76 2.83 8.16
N ILE A 69 3.61 3.33 6.92
CA ILE A 69 2.50 4.19 6.49
C ILE A 69 1.77 3.50 5.33
N PRO A 70 0.83 2.58 5.62
CA PRO A 70 0.24 1.70 4.60
C PRO A 70 -0.74 2.42 3.65
N SER A 71 -1.11 3.66 3.93
CA SER A 71 -1.95 4.48 3.06
C SER A 71 -1.12 5.12 1.94
N THR A 72 -1.40 4.82 0.68
CA THR A 72 -0.72 5.42 -0.47
C THR A 72 -0.75 6.94 -0.45
N ALA A 73 -1.91 7.54 -0.21
CA ALA A 73 -2.05 9.00 -0.13
C ALA A 73 -1.31 9.57 1.09
N GLY A 74 -1.41 8.91 2.25
CA GLY A 74 -0.69 9.28 3.47
C GLY A 74 0.83 9.21 3.29
N LEU A 75 1.34 8.14 2.68
CA LEU A 75 2.76 8.00 2.36
C LEU A 75 3.22 9.11 1.39
N CYS A 76 2.48 9.33 0.30
CA CYS A 76 2.79 10.38 -0.67
C CYS A 76 2.80 11.78 -0.03
N ALA A 77 1.90 12.04 0.91
CA ALA A 77 1.86 13.30 1.66
C ALA A 77 3.06 13.46 2.62
N ALA A 78 3.49 12.38 3.26
CA ALA A 78 4.60 12.41 4.21
C ALA A 78 5.97 12.51 3.52
N VAL A 79 6.17 11.72 2.46
CA VAL A 79 7.46 11.54 1.79
C VAL A 79 7.64 12.47 0.59
N GLY A 80 6.56 12.73 -0.15
CA GLY A 80 6.57 13.49 -1.41
C GLY A 80 7.20 14.88 -1.30
N PRO A 81 6.80 15.74 -0.33
CA PRO A 81 7.36 17.09 -0.18
C PRO A 81 8.87 17.12 0.03
N THR A 82 9.46 16.02 0.49
CA THR A 82 10.90 15.91 0.74
C THR A 82 11.63 15.26 -0.45
N ILE A 83 11.15 14.10 -0.91
CA ILE A 83 11.85 13.31 -1.93
C ILE A 83 11.71 13.93 -3.33
N ILE A 84 10.54 14.42 -3.69
CA ILE A 84 10.31 14.95 -5.05
C ILE A 84 11.20 16.17 -5.33
N PRO A 85 11.24 17.21 -4.48
CA PRO A 85 12.16 18.33 -4.70
C PRO A 85 13.63 17.91 -4.68
N LEU A 86 14.02 16.94 -3.83
CA LEU A 86 15.38 16.40 -3.80
C LEU A 86 15.77 15.80 -5.14
N LEU A 87 14.94 14.92 -5.70
CA LEU A 87 15.18 14.28 -6.99
C LEU A 87 15.23 15.30 -8.13
N ILE A 88 14.32 16.28 -8.14
CA ILE A 88 14.29 17.33 -9.17
C ILE A 88 15.60 18.13 -9.16
N ARG A 89 16.11 18.51 -7.98
CA ARG A 89 17.37 19.23 -7.84
C ARG A 89 18.59 18.40 -8.23
N ALA A 90 18.54 17.10 -7.96
CA ALA A 90 19.58 16.18 -8.39
C ALA A 90 19.61 15.99 -9.93
N GLY A 91 18.67 16.59 -10.67
CA GLY A 91 18.61 16.58 -12.13
C GLY A 91 17.60 15.59 -12.72
N PHE A 92 16.72 15.01 -11.90
CA PHE A 92 15.61 14.18 -12.41
C PHE A 92 14.44 15.07 -12.85
N LYS A 93 13.78 14.71 -13.95
CA LYS A 93 12.57 15.41 -14.36
C LYS A 93 11.46 15.24 -13.32
N PRO A 94 10.58 16.23 -13.13
CA PRO A 94 9.53 16.18 -12.10
C PRO A 94 8.61 14.96 -12.19
N ALA A 95 8.29 14.51 -13.40
CA ALA A 95 7.40 13.35 -13.59
C ALA A 95 8.00 12.02 -13.12
N ILE A 96 9.31 11.77 -13.33
CA ILE A 96 9.96 10.55 -12.82
C ILE A 96 10.20 10.65 -11.31
N ALA A 97 10.47 11.84 -10.78
CA ALA A 97 10.59 12.07 -9.35
C ALA A 97 9.28 11.75 -8.60
N ALA A 98 8.15 12.17 -9.17
CA ALA A 98 6.82 11.83 -8.64
C ALA A 98 6.51 10.34 -8.79
N ALA A 99 6.84 9.73 -9.95
CA ALA A 99 6.66 8.29 -10.17
C ALA A 99 7.46 7.45 -9.17
N ALA A 100 8.68 7.87 -8.81
CA ALA A 100 9.52 7.17 -7.83
C ALA A 100 8.83 7.05 -6.46
N VAL A 101 8.14 8.09 -6.02
CA VAL A 101 7.42 8.09 -4.74
C VAL A 101 6.19 7.19 -4.81
N VAL A 102 5.33 7.35 -5.82
CA VAL A 102 4.07 6.61 -5.87
C VAL A 102 4.25 5.14 -6.22
N CYS A 103 5.24 4.77 -7.05
CA CYS A 103 5.49 3.37 -7.40
C CYS A 103 6.17 2.58 -6.27
N ALA A 104 6.85 3.25 -5.35
CA ALA A 104 7.49 2.61 -4.21
C ALA A 104 6.52 2.27 -3.05
N THR A 105 5.21 2.24 -3.29
CA THR A 105 4.19 1.95 -2.26
C THR A 105 3.91 0.45 -2.08
N THR A 106 4.37 -0.41 -2.99
CA THR A 106 4.13 -1.87 -2.95
C THR A 106 4.56 -2.54 -1.63
N PRO A 107 5.68 -2.17 -0.97
CA PRO A 107 6.06 -2.72 0.33
C PRO A 107 5.05 -2.46 1.46
N ALA A 108 4.05 -1.59 1.29
CA ALA A 108 2.96 -1.45 2.24
C ALA A 108 2.25 -2.79 2.54
N LEU A 109 2.26 -3.75 1.60
CA LEU A 109 1.70 -5.09 1.79
C LEU A 109 2.45 -5.95 2.83
N TYR A 110 3.64 -5.54 3.29
CA TYR A 110 4.26 -6.15 4.48
C TYR A 110 3.61 -5.72 5.80
N ASN A 111 2.80 -4.67 5.79
CA ASN A 111 2.13 -4.23 7.01
C ASN A 111 0.90 -5.11 7.28
N PRO A 112 0.84 -5.80 8.44
CA PRO A 112 -0.28 -6.68 8.77
C PRO A 112 -1.60 -5.94 9.05
N GLY A 113 -1.57 -4.62 9.21
CA GLY A 113 -2.75 -3.76 9.32
C GLY A 113 -3.36 -3.36 7.99
N VAL A 114 -2.76 -3.74 6.86
CA VAL A 114 -3.34 -3.50 5.54
C VAL A 114 -4.61 -4.33 5.35
N ALA A 115 -5.70 -3.65 4.97
CA ALA A 115 -7.01 -4.26 4.85
C ALA A 115 -7.05 -5.48 3.92
N HIS A 116 -6.30 -5.46 2.82
CA HIS A 116 -6.20 -6.60 1.90
C HIS A 116 -5.62 -7.85 2.57
N ASN A 117 -4.54 -7.70 3.36
CA ASN A 117 -3.93 -8.82 4.07
C ASN A 117 -4.92 -9.42 5.07
N VAL A 118 -5.60 -8.56 5.84
CA VAL A 118 -6.62 -8.99 6.81
C VAL A 118 -7.78 -9.69 6.10
N PHE A 119 -8.22 -9.17 4.97
CA PHE A 119 -9.36 -9.71 4.23
C PHE A 119 -9.04 -11.08 3.61
N VAL A 120 -7.92 -11.19 2.87
CA VAL A 120 -7.51 -12.45 2.23
C VAL A 120 -7.15 -13.51 3.27
N ALA A 121 -6.44 -13.16 4.34
CA ALA A 121 -6.14 -14.08 5.43
C ALA A 121 -7.42 -14.66 6.05
N LYS A 122 -8.44 -13.81 6.24
CA LYS A 122 -9.74 -14.24 6.75
C LYS A 122 -10.47 -15.17 5.78
N LEU A 123 -10.49 -14.87 4.49
CA LEU A 123 -11.08 -15.75 3.47
C LEU A 123 -10.40 -17.13 3.47
N ALA A 124 -9.07 -17.14 3.65
CA ALA A 124 -8.27 -18.35 3.67
C ALA A 124 -8.31 -19.11 5.01
N GLY A 125 -8.86 -18.50 6.08
CA GLY A 125 -8.87 -19.10 7.42
C GLY A 125 -7.49 -19.21 8.07
N ILE A 126 -6.52 -18.36 7.68
CA ILE A 126 -5.15 -18.34 8.20
C ILE A 126 -4.83 -17.03 8.94
N GLY A 127 -3.72 -17.01 9.66
CA GLY A 127 -3.23 -15.78 10.29
C GLY A 127 -2.72 -14.76 9.26
N VAL A 128 -2.84 -13.46 9.57
CA VAL A 128 -2.35 -12.40 8.67
C VAL A 128 -0.84 -12.51 8.47
N MET A 129 -0.10 -12.85 9.52
CA MET A 129 1.36 -13.04 9.44
C MET A 129 1.73 -14.27 8.62
N ASP A 130 0.92 -15.34 8.67
CA ASP A 130 1.12 -16.53 7.86
C ASP A 130 0.94 -16.20 6.37
N LEU A 131 -0.09 -15.40 6.03
CA LEU A 131 -0.29 -14.90 4.67
C LEU A 131 0.90 -14.07 4.17
N ILE A 132 1.36 -13.11 4.98
CA ILE A 132 2.53 -12.27 4.63
C ILE A 132 3.77 -13.15 4.45
N GLY A 133 3.98 -14.14 5.32
CA GLY A 133 5.08 -15.11 5.21
C GLY A 133 5.10 -15.86 3.89
N LEU A 134 3.93 -16.35 3.44
CA LEU A 134 3.78 -17.08 2.17
C LEU A 134 4.22 -16.27 0.95
N PHE A 135 4.01 -14.95 0.96
CA PHE A 135 4.28 -14.07 -0.18
C PHE A 135 5.43 -13.10 0.02
N SER A 136 6.13 -13.13 1.16
CA SER A 136 7.19 -12.19 1.51
C SER A 136 8.30 -12.11 0.46
N LEU A 137 8.81 -13.26 0.00
CA LEU A 137 9.84 -13.30 -1.03
C LEU A 137 9.35 -12.75 -2.37
N LYS A 138 8.14 -13.13 -2.79
CA LYS A 138 7.53 -12.63 -4.03
C LYS A 138 7.34 -11.12 -3.99
N LEU A 139 6.88 -10.59 -2.86
CA LEU A 139 6.71 -9.15 -2.65
C LEU A 139 8.04 -8.40 -2.67
N LEU A 140 9.11 -8.99 -2.11
CA LEU A 140 10.45 -8.43 -2.20
C LEU A 140 10.93 -8.36 -3.65
N VAL A 141 10.75 -9.44 -4.42
CA VAL A 141 11.12 -9.49 -5.84
C VAL A 141 10.34 -8.45 -6.64
N PHE A 142 9.03 -8.32 -6.45
CA PHE A 142 8.24 -7.28 -7.11
C PHE A 142 8.69 -5.87 -6.73
N SER A 143 8.97 -5.62 -5.46
CA SER A 143 9.45 -4.31 -5.01
C SER A 143 10.80 -3.96 -5.64
N ALA A 144 11.73 -4.91 -5.69
CA ALA A 144 13.02 -4.73 -6.36
C ALA A 144 12.86 -4.53 -7.86
N ALA A 145 12.02 -5.32 -8.51
CA ALA A 145 11.75 -5.23 -9.94
C ALA A 145 11.09 -3.88 -10.33
N ILE A 146 10.22 -3.32 -9.49
CA ILE A 146 9.65 -1.98 -9.69
C ILE A 146 10.76 -0.91 -9.64
N ILE A 147 11.68 -1.01 -8.68
CA ILE A 147 12.82 -0.08 -8.56
C ILE A 147 13.70 -0.15 -9.81
N VAL A 148 14.06 -1.36 -10.24
CA VAL A 148 14.85 -1.57 -11.45
C VAL A 148 14.09 -1.08 -12.68
N GLY A 149 12.83 -1.46 -12.84
CA GLY A 149 11.99 -1.09 -13.97
C GLY A 149 11.83 0.42 -14.12
N LEU A 150 11.57 1.13 -13.01
CA LEU A 150 11.45 2.59 -13.05
C LEU A 150 12.80 3.26 -13.32
N THR A 151 13.91 2.68 -12.85
CA THR A 151 15.25 3.17 -13.17
C THR A 151 15.55 3.00 -14.67
N VAL A 152 15.18 1.86 -15.26
CA VAL A 152 15.28 1.63 -16.71
C VAL A 152 14.42 2.64 -17.49
N VAL A 153 13.18 2.85 -17.08
CA VAL A 153 12.28 3.85 -17.69
C VAL A 153 12.91 5.25 -17.62
N CYS A 154 13.50 5.62 -16.48
CA CYS A 154 14.23 6.89 -16.32
C CYS A 154 15.35 7.05 -17.36
N LEU A 155 16.13 6.00 -17.61
CA LEU A 155 17.22 6.00 -18.58
C LEU A 155 16.68 6.07 -20.02
N VAL A 156 15.66 5.28 -20.37
CA VAL A 156 15.05 5.24 -21.70
C VAL A 156 14.42 6.60 -22.07
N TYR A 157 13.68 7.21 -21.15
CA TYR A 157 13.07 8.53 -21.35
C TYR A 157 14.04 9.69 -21.19
N ARG A 158 15.33 9.41 -20.85
CA ARG A 158 16.34 10.43 -20.57
C ARG A 158 15.85 11.45 -19.55
N ASP A 159 15.28 10.94 -18.45
CA ASP A 159 14.69 11.76 -17.39
C ASP A 159 15.71 12.19 -16.33
N PHE A 160 16.99 11.92 -16.53
CA PHE A 160 18.09 12.38 -15.69
C PHE A 160 19.08 13.23 -16.51
N LYS A 161 19.38 14.43 -16.03
CA LYS A 161 20.46 15.29 -16.55
C LYS A 161 21.34 15.69 -15.37
N ARG A 162 22.60 15.29 -15.39
CA ARG A 162 23.56 15.67 -14.35
C ARG A 162 23.75 17.20 -14.37
N THR A 163 23.39 17.87 -13.28
CA THR A 163 23.61 19.31 -13.07
C THR A 163 24.76 19.48 -12.10
N ASN A 164 25.85 20.15 -12.53
CA ASN A 164 27.07 20.34 -11.72
C ASN A 164 26.90 21.37 -10.58
N ALA A 165 25.74 22.06 -10.51
CA ALA A 165 25.47 23.12 -9.52
C ALA A 165 24.53 22.69 -8.37
N ALA A 166 24.16 21.40 -8.32
CA ALA A 166 23.05 20.95 -7.46
C ALA A 166 23.48 20.57 -6.04
N ASP A 167 24.75 20.30 -5.78
CA ASP A 167 25.18 19.67 -4.53
C ASP A 167 25.00 20.58 -3.29
N SER A 168 25.19 21.91 -3.43
CA SER A 168 25.09 22.84 -2.30
C SER A 168 23.65 23.30 -2.01
N ALA A 169 22.80 23.44 -3.04
CA ALA A 169 21.42 23.93 -2.88
C ALA A 169 20.44 22.83 -2.43
N ALA A 170 20.71 21.56 -2.77
CA ALA A 170 19.90 20.42 -2.36
C ALA A 170 20.02 20.13 -0.86
N GLU A 171 21.23 20.28 -0.28
CA GLU A 171 21.45 20.08 1.15
C GLU A 171 20.71 21.13 2.00
N THR A 172 20.66 22.40 1.55
CA THR A 172 20.09 23.50 2.34
C THR A 172 18.56 23.39 2.48
N GLN A 173 17.85 22.92 1.46
CA GLN A 173 16.38 22.83 1.53
C GLN A 173 15.85 21.46 1.99
N LEU A 174 16.66 20.39 1.97
CA LEU A 174 16.36 19.19 2.76
C LEU A 174 16.30 19.57 4.24
N ALA A 175 17.18 20.49 4.67
CA ALA A 175 17.23 20.97 6.04
C ALA A 175 15.99 21.76 6.44
N ASP A 176 15.32 22.47 5.53
CA ASP A 176 14.16 23.31 5.85
C ASP A 176 12.86 22.52 6.06
N ASN A 177 12.71 21.37 5.41
CA ASN A 177 11.50 20.53 5.51
C ASN A 177 11.63 19.36 6.50
N LEU A 178 12.83 19.09 7.00
CA LEU A 178 13.09 18.01 7.94
C LEU A 178 13.50 18.56 9.30
N PRO A 179 13.20 17.84 10.40
CA PRO A 179 13.59 18.27 11.73
C PRO A 179 15.11 18.38 11.83
N LYS A 180 15.63 19.51 12.31
CA LYS A 180 17.07 19.78 12.50
C LYS A 180 17.77 18.69 13.32
N LYS A 181 17.05 18.11 14.30
CA LYS A 181 17.50 16.94 15.07
C LYS A 181 16.49 15.81 14.92
N VAL A 182 16.92 14.67 14.42
CA VAL A 182 16.10 13.47 14.36
C VAL A 182 16.01 12.87 15.77
N ASN A 183 14.80 12.69 16.24
CA ASN A 183 14.55 11.94 17.47
C ASN A 183 14.29 10.48 17.09
N LEU A 184 15.17 9.57 17.50
CA LEU A 184 15.07 8.15 17.20
C LEU A 184 13.79 7.53 17.78
N ALA A 185 13.39 7.92 18.99
CA ALA A 185 12.16 7.42 19.60
C ALA A 185 10.92 7.79 18.76
N TYR A 186 10.94 8.94 18.10
CA TYR A 186 9.88 9.37 17.19
C TYR A 186 9.93 8.57 15.89
N ALA A 187 11.12 8.39 15.31
CA ALA A 187 11.29 7.64 14.07
C ALA A 187 10.86 6.17 14.18
N PHE A 188 11.03 5.55 15.35
CA PHE A 188 10.62 4.17 15.59
C PHE A 188 9.12 3.99 15.84
N ALA A 189 8.39 5.02 16.27
CA ALA A 189 6.98 4.90 16.63
C ALA A 189 6.10 4.32 15.51
N PRO A 190 6.20 4.74 14.24
CA PRO A 190 5.39 4.18 13.14
C PRO A 190 5.71 2.72 12.84
N LEU A 191 6.93 2.27 13.13
CA LEU A 191 7.37 0.89 12.91
C LEU A 191 7.04 -0.05 14.06
N LEU A 192 6.78 0.48 15.25
CA LEU A 192 6.62 -0.32 16.48
C LEU A 192 5.58 -1.44 16.36
N PRO A 193 4.34 -1.21 15.84
CA PRO A 193 3.35 -2.29 15.71
C PRO A 193 3.81 -3.42 14.80
N VAL A 194 4.47 -3.07 13.69
CA VAL A 194 4.99 -4.05 12.73
C VAL A 194 6.12 -4.87 13.36
N LEU A 195 7.06 -4.20 14.03
CA LEU A 195 8.17 -4.86 14.73
C LEU A 195 7.67 -5.76 15.87
N MET A 196 6.62 -5.33 16.58
CA MET A 196 5.98 -6.18 17.59
C MET A 196 5.39 -7.43 16.96
N LEU A 197 4.59 -7.31 15.91
CA LEU A 197 3.96 -8.46 15.26
C LEU A 197 5.01 -9.44 14.72
N ILE A 198 6.04 -8.93 14.05
CA ILE A 198 7.15 -9.76 13.56
C ILE A 198 7.89 -10.42 14.72
N GLY A 199 8.26 -9.64 15.74
CA GLY A 199 9.02 -10.15 16.89
C GLY A 199 8.27 -11.25 17.65
N PHE A 200 6.99 -11.03 17.96
CA PHE A 200 6.18 -12.04 18.62
C PHE A 200 5.98 -13.29 17.75
N THR A 201 5.82 -13.14 16.44
CA THR A 201 5.68 -14.29 15.53
C THR A 201 6.96 -15.11 15.40
N LEU A 202 8.15 -14.46 15.39
CA LEU A 202 9.42 -15.16 15.17
C LEU A 202 10.06 -15.72 16.44
N TRP A 203 9.87 -15.05 17.58
CA TRP A 203 10.62 -15.35 18.81
C TRP A 203 9.76 -15.84 19.98
N THR A 204 8.43 -15.87 19.81
CA THR A 204 7.52 -16.33 20.87
C THR A 204 6.36 -17.14 20.29
N ASP A 205 5.76 -18.00 21.13
CA ASP A 205 4.53 -18.72 20.80
C ASP A 205 3.26 -17.87 21.03
N VAL A 206 3.44 -16.63 21.51
CA VAL A 206 2.33 -15.71 21.81
C VAL A 206 1.86 -15.00 20.55
N LYS A 207 0.67 -15.32 20.08
CA LYS A 207 0.03 -14.63 18.95
C LYS A 207 -0.69 -13.37 19.43
N ILE A 208 -0.13 -12.20 19.13
CA ILE A 208 -0.79 -10.92 19.38
C ILE A 208 -1.66 -10.51 18.20
N SER A 209 -2.79 -9.86 18.47
CA SER A 209 -3.66 -9.35 17.42
C SER A 209 -3.08 -8.08 16.79
N VAL A 210 -3.45 -7.82 15.52
CA VAL A 210 -3.13 -6.55 14.84
C VAL A 210 -3.60 -5.36 15.68
N ALA A 211 -4.81 -5.44 16.24
CA ALA A 211 -5.36 -4.38 17.07
C ALA A 211 -4.52 -4.11 18.33
N THR A 212 -4.06 -5.17 19.03
CA THR A 212 -3.19 -5.02 20.20
C THR A 212 -1.89 -4.30 19.83
N ALA A 213 -1.26 -4.67 18.74
CA ALA A 213 -0.04 -4.01 18.28
C ALA A 213 -0.28 -2.54 17.92
N MET A 214 -1.36 -2.23 17.21
CA MET A 214 -1.70 -0.86 16.81
C MET A 214 -2.04 0.03 18.02
N LEU A 215 -2.80 -0.49 18.99
CA LEU A 215 -3.11 0.22 20.23
C LEU A 215 -1.86 0.48 21.06
N THR A 216 -0.98 -0.51 21.19
CA THR A 216 0.31 -0.34 21.89
C THR A 216 1.16 0.73 21.21
N GLY A 217 1.21 0.74 19.87
CA GLY A 217 1.87 1.79 19.11
C GLY A 217 1.27 3.17 19.35
N ALA A 218 -0.05 3.29 19.43
CA ALA A 218 -0.73 4.55 19.74
C ALA A 218 -0.42 5.04 21.16
N VAL A 219 -0.42 4.16 22.16
CA VAL A 219 -0.04 4.48 23.54
C VAL A 219 1.42 4.92 23.62
N TYR A 220 2.32 4.21 22.93
CA TYR A 220 3.73 4.61 22.85
C TYR A 220 3.87 6.01 22.21
N ALA A 221 3.16 6.26 21.13
CA ALA A 221 3.15 7.55 20.47
C ALA A 221 2.73 8.68 21.45
N LEU A 222 1.68 8.46 22.22
CA LEU A 222 1.22 9.39 23.26
C LEU A 222 2.29 9.64 24.34
N ALA A 223 2.87 8.58 24.87
CA ALA A 223 3.83 8.67 25.96
C ALA A 223 5.10 9.45 25.59
N VAL A 224 5.56 9.28 24.33
CA VAL A 224 6.81 9.89 23.84
C VAL A 224 6.63 11.35 23.43
N THR A 225 5.47 11.74 22.82
CA THR A 225 5.27 13.13 22.34
C THR A 225 4.73 14.09 23.40
N ARG A 226 4.21 13.61 24.50
CA ARG A 226 3.43 14.41 25.45
C ARG A 226 2.25 15.14 24.80
N THR A 227 1.74 14.61 23.69
CA THR A 227 0.52 15.12 23.04
C THR A 227 -0.65 14.96 24.00
N SER A 228 -1.61 15.88 23.95
CA SER A 228 -2.81 15.80 24.79
C SER A 228 -3.52 14.45 24.57
N PRO A 229 -3.75 13.66 25.63
CA PRO A 229 -4.47 12.38 25.50
C PRO A 229 -5.85 12.56 24.87
N ALA A 230 -6.55 13.65 25.15
CA ALA A 230 -7.85 13.95 24.58
C ALA A 230 -7.79 14.17 23.06
N GLU A 231 -6.79 14.93 22.58
CA GLU A 231 -6.61 15.18 21.16
C GLU A 231 -6.22 13.91 20.41
N ALA A 232 -5.30 13.11 20.94
CA ALA A 232 -4.88 11.86 20.32
C ALA A 232 -6.01 10.83 20.31
N THR A 233 -6.80 10.74 21.40
CA THR A 233 -7.99 9.87 21.44
C THR A 233 -9.01 10.29 20.38
N LYS A 234 -9.31 11.60 20.27
CA LYS A 234 -10.18 12.10 19.22
C LYS A 234 -9.68 11.72 17.83
N LYS A 235 -8.39 11.96 17.54
CA LYS A 235 -7.78 11.61 16.25
C LYS A 235 -7.76 10.12 15.97
N PHE A 236 -7.55 9.29 17.01
CA PHE A 236 -7.62 7.85 16.87
C PHE A 236 -9.02 7.40 16.43
N PHE A 237 -10.07 7.88 17.09
CA PHE A 237 -11.46 7.56 16.70
C PHE A 237 -11.87 8.18 15.36
N ASP A 238 -11.40 9.38 15.01
CA ASP A 238 -11.55 9.96 13.66
C ASP A 238 -10.93 9.04 12.60
N GLY A 239 -9.73 8.50 12.87
CA GLY A 239 -9.06 7.53 12.02
C GLY A 239 -9.82 6.23 11.88
N MET A 240 -10.34 5.69 13.00
CA MET A 240 -11.20 4.50 12.99
C MET A 240 -12.46 4.73 12.13
N GLY A 241 -13.13 5.86 12.27
CA GLY A 241 -14.31 6.24 11.48
C GLY A 241 -14.01 6.30 9.98
N LYS A 242 -12.85 6.87 9.61
CA LYS A 242 -12.38 6.86 8.21
C LYS A 242 -12.07 5.45 7.71
N GLY A 243 -11.48 4.60 8.53
CA GLY A 243 -11.26 3.18 8.22
C GLY A 243 -12.56 2.44 7.95
N TYR A 244 -13.56 2.67 8.80
CA TYR A 244 -14.88 2.09 8.64
C TYR A 244 -15.57 2.59 7.36
N ALA A 245 -15.64 3.90 7.16
CA ALA A 245 -16.34 4.48 6.02
C ALA A 245 -15.67 4.16 4.67
N ASN A 246 -14.35 4.35 4.58
CA ASN A 246 -13.64 4.32 3.31
C ASN A 246 -13.11 2.93 2.93
N ILE A 247 -12.88 2.04 3.89
CA ILE A 247 -12.35 0.69 3.62
C ILE A 247 -13.43 -0.36 3.85
N LEU A 248 -14.00 -0.42 5.05
CA LEU A 248 -15.07 -1.38 5.34
C LEU A 248 -16.31 -1.12 4.50
N GLY A 249 -16.63 0.15 4.23
CA GLY A 249 -17.73 0.51 3.32
C GLY A 249 -17.54 -0.11 1.93
N ILE A 250 -16.31 -0.12 1.38
CA ILE A 250 -16.02 -0.79 0.11
C ILE A 250 -16.18 -2.31 0.23
N ILE A 251 -15.67 -2.91 1.30
CA ILE A 251 -15.79 -4.37 1.54
C ILE A 251 -17.27 -4.77 1.68
N ILE A 252 -18.05 -3.98 2.41
CA ILE A 252 -19.49 -4.20 2.59
C ILE A 252 -20.21 -4.11 1.24
N ALA A 253 -19.96 -3.05 0.47
CA ALA A 253 -20.54 -2.88 -0.86
C ALA A 253 -20.17 -4.01 -1.82
N ALA A 254 -18.89 -4.42 -1.82
CA ALA A 254 -18.40 -5.56 -2.60
C ALA A 254 -19.09 -6.87 -2.20
N GLY A 255 -19.29 -7.11 -0.91
CA GLY A 255 -20.00 -8.28 -0.40
C GLY A 255 -21.48 -8.32 -0.82
N VAL A 256 -22.16 -7.20 -0.74
CA VAL A 256 -23.56 -7.07 -1.19
C VAL A 256 -23.68 -7.28 -2.70
N PHE A 257 -22.79 -6.68 -3.48
CA PHE A 257 -22.72 -6.86 -4.93
C PHE A 257 -22.47 -8.33 -5.31
N ALA A 258 -21.49 -8.97 -4.68
CA ALA A 258 -21.20 -10.39 -4.89
C ALA A 258 -22.39 -11.29 -4.51
N ALA A 259 -23.13 -10.97 -3.43
CA ALA A 259 -24.35 -11.70 -3.07
C ALA A 259 -25.45 -11.52 -4.12
N GLY A 260 -25.56 -10.33 -4.71
CA GLY A 260 -26.48 -10.06 -5.83
C GLY A 260 -26.12 -10.87 -7.07
N LEU A 261 -24.85 -10.93 -7.44
CA LEU A 261 -24.36 -11.73 -8.57
C LEU A 261 -24.61 -13.23 -8.36
N ARG A 262 -24.38 -13.73 -7.14
CA ARG A 262 -24.70 -15.14 -6.79
C ARG A 262 -26.18 -15.41 -6.91
N ALA A 263 -27.03 -14.51 -6.39
CA ALA A 263 -28.49 -14.68 -6.48
C ALA A 263 -29.01 -14.63 -7.91
N ALA A 264 -28.34 -13.91 -8.79
CA ALA A 264 -28.64 -13.85 -10.24
C ALA A 264 -28.05 -15.04 -11.05
N GLY A 265 -27.31 -15.98 -10.41
CA GLY A 265 -26.65 -17.09 -11.08
C GLY A 265 -25.41 -16.69 -11.92
N VAL A 266 -25.02 -15.41 -11.87
CA VAL A 266 -23.88 -14.90 -12.66
C VAL A 266 -22.56 -15.47 -12.15
N VAL A 267 -22.44 -15.69 -10.84
CA VAL A 267 -21.23 -16.28 -10.26
C VAL A 267 -21.08 -17.72 -10.74
N ASP A 268 -22.13 -18.51 -10.75
CA ASP A 268 -22.12 -19.91 -11.22
C ASP A 268 -21.74 -19.97 -12.70
N LEU A 269 -22.32 -19.10 -13.54
CA LEU A 269 -21.96 -18.99 -14.97
C LEU A 269 -20.49 -18.58 -15.15
N LEU A 270 -19.96 -17.67 -14.34
CA LEU A 270 -18.56 -17.29 -14.36
C LEU A 270 -17.65 -18.44 -13.92
N VAL A 271 -18.02 -19.17 -12.87
CA VAL A 271 -17.29 -20.32 -12.36
C VAL A 271 -17.26 -21.43 -13.42
N ASP A 272 -18.40 -21.76 -14.03
CA ASP A 272 -18.49 -22.76 -15.11
C ASP A 272 -17.66 -22.36 -16.33
N ALA A 273 -17.69 -21.10 -16.73
CA ALA A 273 -16.88 -20.57 -17.82
C ALA A 273 -15.37 -20.61 -17.50
N LEU A 274 -15.00 -20.34 -16.25
CA LEU A 274 -13.60 -20.35 -15.79
C LEU A 274 -13.08 -21.76 -15.52
N THR A 275 -13.91 -22.70 -15.07
CA THR A 275 -13.52 -24.11 -14.85
C THR A 275 -13.31 -24.87 -16.14
N SER A 276 -13.97 -24.47 -17.22
CA SER A 276 -13.73 -25.06 -18.56
C SER A 276 -12.32 -24.80 -19.12
N ALA A 277 -11.57 -23.85 -18.51
CA ALA A 277 -10.18 -23.56 -18.84
C ALA A 277 -9.43 -23.03 -17.59
N ASN A 278 -8.67 -23.88 -16.92
CA ASN A 278 -7.92 -23.60 -15.69
C ASN A 278 -7.07 -22.30 -15.70
N GLU A 279 -6.69 -21.81 -16.89
CA GLU A 279 -5.89 -20.58 -17.04
C GLU A 279 -6.73 -19.31 -16.90
N TRP A 280 -8.06 -19.35 -17.15
CA TRP A 280 -8.90 -18.16 -17.18
C TRP A 280 -9.12 -17.53 -15.79
N ALA A 281 -9.11 -18.32 -14.73
CA ALA A 281 -9.23 -17.79 -13.37
C ALA A 281 -8.00 -16.96 -12.97
N ARG A 282 -6.82 -17.43 -13.36
CA ARG A 282 -5.56 -16.71 -13.15
C ARG A 282 -5.52 -15.42 -13.99
N ILE A 283 -5.98 -15.49 -15.26
CA ILE A 283 -6.12 -14.31 -16.12
C ILE A 283 -7.13 -13.34 -15.51
N GLY A 284 -8.32 -13.81 -15.12
CA GLY A 284 -9.34 -12.99 -14.47
C GLY A 284 -8.86 -12.35 -13.17
N GLY A 285 -8.16 -13.11 -12.32
CA GLY A 285 -7.59 -12.66 -11.05
C GLY A 285 -6.43 -11.66 -11.19
N SER A 286 -5.75 -11.66 -12.34
CA SER A 286 -4.70 -10.69 -12.63
C SER A 286 -5.23 -9.49 -13.43
N PHE A 287 -5.74 -9.71 -14.63
CA PHE A 287 -6.16 -8.63 -15.53
C PHE A 287 -7.45 -7.93 -15.10
N GLY A 288 -8.40 -8.64 -14.49
CA GLY A 288 -9.66 -8.06 -14.03
C GLY A 288 -9.44 -6.94 -13.00
N PRO A 289 -8.86 -7.23 -11.83
CA PRO A 289 -8.55 -6.21 -10.83
C PRO A 289 -7.59 -5.13 -11.33
N TYR A 290 -6.64 -5.46 -12.22
CA TYR A 290 -5.75 -4.47 -12.82
C TYR A 290 -6.52 -3.45 -13.66
N ILE A 291 -7.33 -3.91 -14.63
CA ILE A 291 -8.12 -3.03 -15.49
C ILE A 291 -9.08 -2.17 -14.68
N MET A 292 -9.77 -2.78 -13.71
CA MET A 292 -10.66 -2.04 -12.81
C MET A 292 -9.89 -1.00 -11.99
N GLY A 293 -8.69 -1.34 -11.53
CA GLY A 293 -7.79 -0.41 -10.82
C GLY A 293 -7.35 0.77 -11.70
N VAL A 294 -7.05 0.53 -12.98
CA VAL A 294 -6.74 1.58 -13.98
C VAL A 294 -7.94 2.49 -14.21
N MET A 295 -9.12 1.92 -14.39
CA MET A 295 -10.34 2.67 -14.72
C MET A 295 -10.84 3.51 -13.55
N THR A 296 -10.76 3.00 -12.33
CA THR A 296 -11.33 3.65 -11.14
C THR A 296 -10.33 4.47 -10.34
N GLY A 297 -9.03 4.23 -10.54
CA GLY A 297 -7.98 4.75 -9.68
C GLY A 297 -7.93 4.12 -8.28
N SER A 298 -8.82 3.13 -8.01
CA SER A 298 -8.94 2.42 -6.74
C SER A 298 -8.68 0.94 -6.92
N GLY A 299 -7.44 0.53 -6.68
CA GLY A 299 -7.08 -0.89 -6.66
C GLY A 299 -7.81 -1.67 -5.55
N ASP A 300 -8.16 -0.97 -4.48
CA ASP A 300 -8.84 -1.57 -3.31
C ASP A 300 -10.24 -2.06 -3.68
N ALA A 301 -11.04 -1.23 -4.34
CA ALA A 301 -12.40 -1.60 -4.75
C ALA A 301 -12.42 -2.82 -5.69
N ALA A 302 -11.52 -2.83 -6.66
CA ALA A 302 -11.38 -3.92 -7.63
C ALA A 302 -10.96 -5.23 -6.95
N ALA A 303 -9.92 -5.17 -6.11
CA ALA A 303 -9.40 -6.34 -5.41
C ALA A 303 -10.41 -6.92 -4.41
N PHE A 304 -11.11 -6.08 -3.64
CA PHE A 304 -12.12 -6.57 -2.69
C PHE A 304 -13.33 -7.17 -3.40
N ALA A 305 -13.81 -6.55 -4.50
CA ALA A 305 -14.94 -7.11 -5.26
C ALA A 305 -14.59 -8.49 -5.85
N PHE A 306 -13.40 -8.62 -6.45
CA PHE A 306 -12.93 -9.90 -6.98
C PHE A 306 -12.75 -10.94 -5.86
N ASN A 307 -12.09 -10.57 -4.77
CA ASN A 307 -11.82 -11.46 -3.66
C ASN A 307 -13.10 -11.94 -2.96
N GLU A 308 -14.13 -11.12 -2.88
CA GLU A 308 -15.42 -11.52 -2.30
C GLU A 308 -16.22 -12.43 -3.23
N ALA A 309 -16.18 -12.19 -4.55
CA ALA A 309 -17.00 -12.91 -5.51
C ALA A 309 -16.36 -14.21 -6.01
N VAL A 310 -15.07 -14.19 -6.32
CA VAL A 310 -14.38 -15.26 -7.08
C VAL A 310 -13.40 -16.05 -6.23
N THR A 311 -12.64 -15.40 -5.36
CA THR A 311 -11.58 -16.05 -4.57
C THR A 311 -12.07 -17.21 -3.68
N PRO A 312 -13.28 -17.22 -3.10
CA PRO A 312 -13.79 -18.40 -2.39
C PRO A 312 -13.85 -19.68 -3.22
N HIS A 313 -13.93 -19.55 -4.53
CA HIS A 313 -13.98 -20.65 -5.50
C HIS A 313 -12.59 -21.05 -6.03
N ALA A 314 -11.51 -20.57 -5.44
CA ALA A 314 -10.13 -20.78 -5.93
C ALA A 314 -9.78 -22.25 -6.18
N ALA A 315 -10.30 -23.18 -5.35
CA ALA A 315 -10.07 -24.62 -5.49
C ALA A 315 -10.63 -25.17 -6.82
N GLU A 316 -11.72 -24.64 -7.32
CA GLU A 316 -12.34 -25.03 -8.59
C GLU A 316 -11.48 -24.67 -9.80
N PHE A 317 -10.55 -23.74 -9.61
CA PHE A 317 -9.58 -23.26 -10.61
C PHE A 317 -8.17 -23.86 -10.41
N GLY A 318 -8.03 -24.85 -9.53
CA GLY A 318 -6.72 -25.44 -9.20
C GLY A 318 -5.79 -24.47 -8.45
N MET A 319 -6.33 -23.40 -7.83
CA MET A 319 -5.59 -22.41 -7.04
C MET A 319 -5.96 -22.50 -5.57
N THR A 320 -5.10 -21.94 -4.72
CA THR A 320 -5.44 -21.75 -3.31
C THR A 320 -6.07 -20.36 -3.08
N ILE A 321 -6.93 -20.22 -2.06
CA ILE A 321 -7.53 -18.95 -1.68
C ILE A 321 -6.44 -17.88 -1.42
N PRO A 322 -5.34 -18.17 -0.68
CA PRO A 322 -4.25 -17.22 -0.53
C PRO A 322 -3.65 -16.76 -1.85
N SER A 323 -3.37 -17.69 -2.79
CA SER A 323 -2.74 -17.34 -4.07
C SER A 323 -3.63 -16.48 -4.94
N LEU A 324 -4.88 -16.88 -5.15
CA LEU A 324 -5.82 -16.13 -6.00
C LEU A 324 -6.14 -14.77 -5.38
N GLY A 325 -6.36 -14.73 -4.06
CA GLY A 325 -6.66 -13.50 -3.33
C GLY A 325 -5.50 -12.51 -3.31
N TYR A 326 -4.28 -13.03 -3.16
CA TYR A 326 -3.09 -12.19 -3.19
C TYR A 326 -2.77 -11.68 -4.61
N LEU A 327 -2.96 -12.53 -5.64
CA LEU A 327 -2.84 -12.15 -7.05
C LEU A 327 -3.77 -10.98 -7.38
N ALA A 328 -5.05 -11.07 -7.02
CA ALA A 328 -6.03 -10.01 -7.23
C ALA A 328 -5.65 -8.70 -6.50
N THR A 329 -5.14 -8.82 -5.26
CA THR A 329 -4.67 -7.68 -4.46
C THR A 329 -3.50 -6.96 -5.11
N VAL A 330 -2.48 -7.70 -5.55
CA VAL A 330 -1.29 -7.16 -6.19
C VAL A 330 -1.64 -6.55 -7.56
N ALA A 331 -2.47 -7.25 -8.34
CA ALA A 331 -2.94 -6.77 -9.64
C ALA A 331 -3.75 -5.47 -9.53
N GLY A 332 -4.68 -5.39 -8.59
CA GLY A 332 -5.42 -4.15 -8.31
C GLY A 332 -4.50 -3.00 -7.89
N SER A 333 -3.48 -3.29 -7.08
CA SER A 333 -2.48 -2.31 -6.68
C SER A 333 -1.66 -1.79 -7.86
N PHE A 334 -1.23 -2.66 -8.78
CA PHE A 334 -0.53 -2.26 -10.00
C PHE A 334 -1.44 -1.46 -10.95
N GLY A 335 -2.73 -1.84 -11.07
CA GLY A 335 -3.73 -1.12 -11.84
C GLY A 335 -3.91 0.31 -11.33
N ARG A 336 -4.06 0.49 -10.02
CA ARG A 336 -4.13 1.80 -9.37
C ARG A 336 -2.92 2.69 -9.70
N LEU A 337 -1.71 2.13 -9.65
CA LEU A 337 -0.48 2.86 -9.95
C LEU A 337 -0.30 3.18 -11.45
N SER A 338 -1.15 2.60 -12.29
CA SER A 338 -1.26 2.88 -13.73
C SER A 338 -2.40 3.85 -14.07
N SER A 339 -3.07 4.41 -13.07
CA SER A 339 -4.25 5.27 -13.25
C SER A 339 -3.96 6.73 -12.93
N PRO A 340 -4.35 7.67 -13.80
CA PRO A 340 -4.28 9.10 -13.49
C PRO A 340 -5.29 9.54 -12.43
N LEU A 341 -6.27 8.68 -12.10
CA LEU A 341 -7.30 8.93 -11.08
C LEU A 341 -6.87 8.51 -9.67
N CYS A 342 -5.70 7.88 -9.52
CA CYS A 342 -5.19 7.46 -8.21
C CYS A 342 -4.90 8.68 -7.31
N GLY A 343 -5.52 8.72 -6.13
CA GLY A 343 -5.38 9.85 -5.20
C GLY A 343 -3.93 10.15 -4.79
N GLY A 344 -3.11 9.10 -4.55
CA GLY A 344 -1.68 9.27 -4.27
C GLY A 344 -0.92 9.86 -5.46
N LEU A 345 -1.24 9.43 -6.70
CA LEU A 345 -0.62 9.92 -7.92
C LEU A 345 -0.99 11.38 -8.19
N ILE A 346 -2.26 11.75 -7.99
CA ILE A 346 -2.72 13.14 -8.11
C ILE A 346 -1.98 14.03 -7.10
N LEU A 347 -1.80 13.56 -5.88
CA LEU A 347 -1.10 14.30 -4.84
C LEU A 347 0.37 14.55 -5.21
N VAL A 348 1.10 13.53 -5.64
CA VAL A 348 2.51 13.71 -6.06
C VAL A 348 2.63 14.51 -7.35
N ALA A 349 1.63 14.46 -8.25
CA ALA A 349 1.55 15.33 -9.43
C ALA A 349 1.44 16.80 -9.03
N GLY A 350 0.62 17.11 -8.03
CA GLY A 350 0.50 18.45 -7.45
C GLY A 350 1.81 18.96 -6.84
N ILE A 351 2.51 18.09 -6.09
CA ILE A 351 3.82 18.44 -5.50
C ILE A 351 4.87 18.68 -6.58
N ALA A 352 4.93 17.82 -7.60
CA ALA A 352 5.89 17.90 -8.70
C ALA A 352 5.52 18.95 -9.75
N GLN A 353 4.34 19.55 -9.68
CA GLN A 353 3.78 20.51 -10.66
C GLN A 353 3.76 19.93 -12.09
N VAL A 354 3.28 18.68 -12.23
CA VAL A 354 3.17 17.98 -13.52
C VAL A 354 1.78 17.43 -13.75
N ASN A 355 1.46 17.11 -15.01
CA ASN A 355 0.22 16.41 -15.32
C ASN A 355 0.28 14.96 -14.80
N PRO A 356 -0.76 14.44 -14.14
CA PRO A 356 -0.86 13.05 -13.72
C PRO A 356 -0.53 12.03 -14.82
N MET A 357 -0.94 12.30 -16.07
CA MET A 357 -0.62 11.45 -17.22
C MET A 357 0.87 11.32 -17.51
N ASP A 358 1.68 12.34 -17.20
CA ASP A 358 3.13 12.25 -17.39
C ASP A 358 3.78 11.31 -16.36
N ILE A 359 3.18 11.15 -15.20
CA ILE A 359 3.58 10.14 -14.21
C ILE A 359 3.15 8.76 -14.71
N VAL A 360 1.89 8.62 -15.17
CA VAL A 360 1.36 7.36 -15.71
C VAL A 360 2.20 6.83 -16.86
N LYS A 361 2.66 7.68 -17.79
CA LYS A 361 3.57 7.26 -18.88
C LYS A 361 4.83 6.55 -18.36
N ARG A 362 5.25 6.81 -17.14
CA ARG A 362 6.43 6.21 -16.51
C ARG A 362 6.10 5.00 -15.65
N SER A 363 4.99 5.04 -14.94
CA SER A 363 4.56 3.93 -14.08
C SER A 363 3.93 2.80 -14.87
N PHE A 364 3.09 3.09 -15.88
CA PHE A 364 2.33 2.11 -16.64
C PHE A 364 3.17 0.95 -17.22
N PRO A 365 4.28 1.21 -17.96
CA PRO A 365 5.07 0.12 -18.53
C PRO A 365 5.68 -0.78 -17.44
N VAL A 366 6.08 -0.20 -16.31
CA VAL A 366 6.61 -0.96 -15.17
C VAL A 366 5.51 -1.82 -14.54
N MET A 367 4.35 -1.23 -14.27
CA MET A 367 3.23 -1.94 -13.64
C MET A 367 2.66 -3.04 -14.54
N LEU A 368 2.67 -2.85 -15.85
CA LEU A 368 2.25 -3.89 -16.80
C LEU A 368 3.22 -5.09 -16.79
N VAL A 369 4.52 -4.84 -16.77
CA VAL A 369 5.52 -5.91 -16.61
C VAL A 369 5.35 -6.62 -15.27
N MET A 370 5.07 -5.89 -14.19
CA MET A 370 4.81 -6.48 -12.87
C MET A 370 3.53 -7.31 -12.85
N LEU A 371 2.47 -6.88 -13.58
CA LEU A 371 1.25 -7.68 -13.73
C LEU A 371 1.53 -9.03 -14.40
N ILE A 372 2.30 -9.01 -15.50
CA ILE A 372 2.73 -10.23 -16.20
C ILE A 372 3.57 -11.11 -15.26
N GLY A 373 4.49 -10.49 -14.52
CA GLY A 373 5.25 -11.21 -13.49
C GLY A 373 4.36 -11.82 -12.42
N ALA A 374 3.36 -11.09 -11.91
CA ALA A 374 2.43 -11.61 -10.91
C ALA A 374 1.62 -12.80 -11.43
N TYR A 375 1.19 -12.76 -12.69
CA TYR A 375 0.49 -13.86 -13.36
C TYR A 375 1.30 -15.16 -13.35
N PHE A 376 2.62 -15.10 -13.55
CA PHE A 376 3.47 -16.30 -13.61
C PHE A 376 4.00 -16.76 -12.24
N PHE A 377 4.19 -15.84 -11.29
CA PHE A 377 4.90 -16.13 -10.04
C PHE A 377 3.98 -16.30 -8.81
N ILE A 378 2.73 -15.84 -8.85
CA ILE A 378 1.76 -16.05 -7.77
C ILE A 378 0.83 -17.23 -8.12
#